data_dc317e558424e45e0e7640351ae05189
#
_entry.id   dc317e558424e45e0e7640351ae05189
#
_cell.length_a   1.000
_cell.length_b   1.000
_cell.length_c   1.000
_cell.angle_alpha   90.00
_cell.angle_beta   90.00
_cell.angle_gamma   90.00
#
_symmetry.space_group_name_H-M   'P 1'
#
loop_
_entity.id
_entity.type
_entity.pdbx_description
1 polymer ?
#
loop_
_entity_poly.entity_id
_entity_poly.type
_entity_poly.pdbx_seq_one_letter_code
_entity_poly.pdbx_strand_id
1 'polypeptide(L)'
;MSALLEVRGIETFYGASQALFGVSFEVNEGEFVTLLGRNGMGKSTTVKTVMGMLCPRRGTVCFAGSEIHGLPSHRVARSGIGLVPEGRQVFPNLTVRENLLATASARHARASPWTLEGVYRMFPLLQERRRMLGNSLSGGEQQMLAIGRALMTNPRLLILDEATEGLAPRVRAEVWRCLEQLKRSGLSLIVIDKNIGPLMRFAERHFILEKGRVVWSGDSQALRREGGVLQEYIGI
;
A
#
# COMPACT_ATOMS: atom_id res chain seq x y z
N MET A 1 2.37 11.47 -19.83
CA MET A 1 2.73 11.78 -18.42
C MET A 1 3.72 10.71 -17.98
N SER A 2 4.78 11.08 -17.27
CA SER A 2 5.72 10.08 -16.75
C SER A 2 5.11 9.37 -15.54
N ALA A 3 5.26 8.04 -15.44
CA ALA A 3 4.79 7.28 -14.29
C ALA A 3 5.47 7.75 -12.99
N LEU A 4 4.75 7.75 -11.87
CA LEU A 4 5.29 8.03 -10.55
C LEU A 4 6.13 6.86 -10.04
N LEU A 5 5.65 5.63 -10.23
CA LEU A 5 6.38 4.38 -9.95
C LEU A 5 6.43 3.55 -11.21
N GLU A 6 7.62 3.09 -11.58
CA GLU A 6 7.84 2.13 -12.67
C GLU A 6 8.57 0.91 -12.14
N VAL A 7 7.99 -0.25 -12.34
CA VAL A 7 8.58 -1.55 -12.03
C VAL A 7 8.74 -2.30 -13.35
N ARG A 8 9.97 -2.66 -13.70
CA ARG A 8 10.29 -3.28 -15.00
C ARG A 8 11.06 -4.58 -14.79
N GLY A 9 10.43 -5.70 -15.13
CA GLY A 9 11.06 -7.01 -15.23
C GLY A 9 11.74 -7.50 -13.96
N ILE A 10 11.23 -7.17 -12.76
CA ILE A 10 11.89 -7.55 -11.52
C ILE A 10 11.84 -9.06 -11.29
N GLU A 11 13.03 -9.63 -11.06
CA GLU A 11 13.22 -11.01 -10.62
C GLU A 11 13.77 -11.03 -9.20
N THR A 12 13.02 -11.58 -8.27
CA THR A 12 13.35 -11.52 -6.83
C THR A 12 13.39 -12.91 -6.23
N PHE A 13 14.31 -13.13 -5.32
CA PHE A 13 14.61 -14.43 -4.74
C PHE A 13 14.63 -14.38 -3.21
N TYR A 14 14.24 -15.46 -2.57
CA TYR A 14 14.53 -15.80 -1.19
C TYR A 14 15.61 -16.89 -1.16
N GLY A 15 16.87 -16.48 -0.94
CA GLY A 15 18.00 -17.38 -1.10
C GLY A 15 18.12 -17.90 -2.54
N ALA A 16 17.95 -19.22 -2.73
CA ALA A 16 17.94 -19.87 -4.05
C ALA A 16 16.56 -19.93 -4.69
N SER A 17 15.48 -19.72 -3.93
CA SER A 17 14.10 -19.84 -4.42
C SER A 17 13.65 -18.55 -5.09
N GLN A 18 13.31 -18.61 -6.38
CA GLN A 18 12.75 -17.47 -7.11
C GLN A 18 11.28 -17.28 -6.76
N ALA A 19 10.90 -16.05 -6.42
CA ALA A 19 9.53 -15.68 -6.06
C ALA A 19 8.89 -14.75 -7.10
N LEU A 20 9.65 -13.91 -7.78
CA LEU A 20 9.15 -13.06 -8.87
C LEU A 20 9.89 -13.37 -10.17
N PHE A 21 9.15 -13.45 -11.26
CA PHE A 21 9.60 -13.90 -12.58
C PHE A 21 9.34 -12.82 -13.64
N GLY A 22 9.98 -11.67 -13.51
CA GLY A 22 9.87 -10.58 -14.49
C GLY A 22 8.61 -9.72 -14.29
N VAL A 23 8.21 -9.43 -13.05
CA VAL A 23 7.05 -8.58 -12.74
C VAL A 23 7.28 -7.17 -13.25
N SER A 24 6.31 -6.65 -14.01
CA SER A 24 6.29 -5.28 -14.54
C SER A 24 4.93 -4.64 -14.35
N PHE A 25 4.91 -3.42 -13.84
CA PHE A 25 3.73 -2.57 -13.73
C PHE A 25 4.15 -1.13 -13.47
N GLU A 26 3.21 -0.21 -13.59
CA GLU A 26 3.44 1.21 -13.34
C GLU A 26 2.28 1.85 -12.59
N VAL A 27 2.54 2.96 -11.92
CA VAL A 27 1.55 3.78 -11.22
C VAL A 27 1.77 5.23 -11.61
N ASN A 28 0.73 5.90 -12.08
CA ASN A 28 0.77 7.33 -12.39
C ASN A 28 0.53 8.18 -11.14
N GLU A 29 0.86 9.46 -11.20
CA GLU A 29 0.58 10.38 -10.09
C GLU A 29 -0.94 10.53 -9.89
N GLY A 30 -1.38 10.41 -8.63
CA GLY A 30 -2.80 10.44 -8.24
C GLY A 30 -3.60 9.19 -8.59
N GLU A 31 -2.98 8.16 -9.16
CA GLU A 31 -3.66 6.94 -9.57
C GLU A 31 -3.84 5.97 -8.39
N PHE A 32 -4.99 5.31 -8.32
CA PHE A 32 -5.25 4.20 -7.42
C PHE A 32 -5.18 2.90 -8.21
N VAL A 33 -4.17 2.08 -7.96
CA VAL A 33 -4.03 0.76 -8.56
C VAL A 33 -4.14 -0.36 -7.53
N THR A 34 -4.42 -1.58 -8.00
CA THR A 34 -4.46 -2.76 -7.15
C THR A 34 -3.50 -3.83 -7.65
N LEU A 35 -2.91 -4.58 -6.69
CA LEU A 35 -2.25 -5.84 -6.99
C LEU A 35 -3.13 -6.96 -6.44
N LEU A 36 -3.70 -7.75 -7.36
CA LEU A 36 -4.64 -8.83 -7.07
C LEU A 36 -3.96 -10.19 -7.26
N GLY A 37 -4.61 -11.25 -6.80
CA GLY A 37 -4.15 -12.63 -6.91
C GLY A 37 -4.28 -13.39 -5.60
N ARG A 38 -4.28 -14.71 -5.66
CA ARG A 38 -4.36 -15.60 -4.50
C ARG A 38 -3.17 -15.42 -3.56
N ASN A 39 -3.26 -15.96 -2.34
CA ASN A 39 -2.13 -15.95 -1.42
C ASN A 39 -0.94 -16.73 -2.00
N GLY A 40 0.29 -16.26 -1.72
CA GLY A 40 1.51 -16.86 -2.26
C GLY A 40 1.85 -16.49 -3.71
N MET A 41 1.04 -15.68 -4.41
CA MET A 41 1.26 -15.33 -5.82
C MET A 41 2.32 -14.23 -6.05
N GLY A 42 2.98 -13.73 -4.99
CA GLY A 42 4.09 -12.78 -5.13
C GLY A 42 3.74 -11.32 -4.80
N LYS A 43 2.50 -11.00 -4.39
CA LYS A 43 2.07 -9.62 -4.09
C LYS A 43 2.94 -8.93 -3.03
N SER A 44 3.02 -9.50 -1.83
CA SER A 44 3.83 -8.94 -0.73
C SER A 44 5.33 -8.99 -1.04
N THR A 45 5.80 -9.97 -1.85
CA THR A 45 7.19 -9.99 -2.35
C THR A 45 7.44 -8.81 -3.28
N THR A 46 6.48 -8.47 -4.16
CA THR A 46 6.56 -7.30 -5.03
C THR A 46 6.64 -6.02 -4.19
N VAL A 47 5.80 -5.86 -3.17
CA VAL A 47 5.86 -4.72 -2.24
C VAL A 47 7.22 -4.65 -1.54
N LYS A 48 7.71 -5.76 -0.99
CA LYS A 48 9.02 -5.81 -0.33
C LYS A 48 10.17 -5.44 -1.26
N THR A 49 10.09 -5.83 -2.53
CA THR A 49 11.09 -5.47 -3.55
C THR A 49 11.02 -3.98 -3.87
N VAL A 50 9.84 -3.41 -4.11
CA VAL A 50 9.65 -1.97 -4.33
C VAL A 50 10.17 -1.15 -3.14
N MET A 51 9.93 -1.62 -1.91
CA MET A 51 10.36 -0.94 -0.68
C MET A 51 11.85 -1.15 -0.33
N GLY A 52 12.63 -1.84 -1.18
CA GLY A 52 14.06 -2.09 -0.92
C GLY A 52 14.32 -3.02 0.28
N MET A 53 13.33 -3.81 0.70
CA MET A 53 13.48 -4.86 1.72
C MET A 53 14.07 -6.14 1.12
N LEU A 54 13.85 -6.33 -0.19
CA LEU A 54 14.44 -7.37 -1.01
C LEU A 54 15.06 -6.71 -2.24
N CYS A 55 16.30 -7.09 -2.55
CA CYS A 55 16.98 -6.60 -3.77
C CYS A 55 16.60 -7.52 -4.94
N PRO A 56 16.08 -7.01 -6.07
CA PRO A 56 15.86 -7.82 -7.25
C PRO A 56 17.21 -8.22 -7.86
N ARG A 57 17.33 -9.43 -8.37
CA ARG A 57 18.52 -9.88 -9.11
C ARG A 57 18.56 -9.33 -10.54
N ARG A 58 17.37 -9.05 -11.11
CA ARG A 58 17.19 -8.44 -12.42
C ARG A 58 16.00 -7.48 -12.40
N GLY A 59 15.95 -6.62 -13.39
CA GLY A 59 14.93 -5.61 -13.52
C GLY A 59 15.25 -4.34 -12.74
N THR A 60 14.37 -3.36 -12.87
CA THR A 60 14.56 -2.03 -12.29
C THR A 60 13.30 -1.55 -11.58
N VAL A 61 13.46 -0.70 -10.58
CA VAL A 61 12.39 0.03 -9.92
C VAL A 61 12.78 1.51 -9.92
N CYS A 62 11.94 2.34 -10.55
CA CYS A 62 12.14 3.79 -10.61
C CYS A 62 10.96 4.48 -9.89
N PHE A 63 11.24 5.49 -9.09
CA PHE A 63 10.25 6.32 -8.42
C PHE A 63 10.52 7.79 -8.69
N ALA A 64 9.52 8.50 -9.21
CA ALA A 64 9.63 9.91 -9.60
C ALA A 64 10.83 10.19 -10.51
N GLY A 65 11.09 9.29 -11.48
CA GLY A 65 12.18 9.38 -12.42
C GLY A 65 13.57 8.98 -11.89
N SER A 66 13.68 8.56 -10.63
CA SER A 66 14.94 8.13 -10.02
C SER A 66 14.93 6.62 -9.74
N GLU A 67 16.01 5.93 -10.04
CA GLU A 67 16.17 4.52 -9.68
C GLU A 67 16.28 4.36 -8.16
N ILE A 68 15.45 3.44 -7.62
CA ILE A 68 15.40 3.14 -6.19
C ILE A 68 15.73 1.68 -5.86
N HIS A 69 15.81 0.80 -6.86
CA HIS A 69 16.23 -0.58 -6.63
C HIS A 69 17.67 -0.62 -6.10
N GLY A 70 17.92 -1.52 -5.14
CA GLY A 70 19.22 -1.58 -4.45
C GLY A 70 19.43 -0.52 -3.36
N LEU A 71 18.54 0.46 -3.22
CA LEU A 71 18.57 1.37 -2.08
C LEU A 71 18.04 0.67 -0.83
N PRO A 72 18.58 0.94 0.36
CA PRO A 72 18.03 0.43 1.60
C PRO A 72 16.64 1.03 1.86
N SER A 73 15.75 0.25 2.49
CA SER A 73 14.32 0.56 2.67
C SER A 73 14.05 1.97 3.25
N HIS A 74 14.90 2.43 4.19
CA HIS A 74 14.76 3.77 4.76
C HIS A 74 15.00 4.90 3.74
N ARG A 75 15.86 4.69 2.72
CA ARG A 75 16.06 5.65 1.62
C ARG A 75 14.89 5.61 0.65
N VAL A 76 14.37 4.41 0.35
CA VAL A 76 13.14 4.25 -0.46
C VAL A 76 11.97 4.97 0.21
N ALA A 77 11.75 4.75 1.50
CA ALA A 77 10.71 5.47 2.23
C ALA A 77 10.92 7.00 2.19
N ARG A 78 12.17 7.46 2.32
CA ARG A 78 12.51 8.88 2.24
C ARG A 78 12.39 9.49 0.84
N SER A 79 12.24 8.71 -0.22
CA SER A 79 11.93 9.23 -1.56
C SER A 79 10.45 9.63 -1.72
N GLY A 80 9.59 9.25 -0.75
CA GLY A 80 8.19 9.61 -0.74
C GLY A 80 7.23 8.42 -0.89
N ILE A 81 7.67 7.19 -0.56
CA ILE A 81 6.82 6.01 -0.55
C ILE A 81 6.48 5.67 0.92
N GLY A 82 5.19 5.72 1.27
CA GLY A 82 4.66 5.24 2.53
C GLY A 82 4.21 3.79 2.40
N LEU A 83 4.41 2.99 3.46
CA LEU A 83 3.95 1.60 3.52
C LEU A 83 3.11 1.37 4.77
N VAL A 84 1.95 0.75 4.58
CA VAL A 84 1.17 0.07 5.61
C VAL A 84 1.36 -1.42 5.38
N PRO A 85 2.23 -2.08 6.15
CA PRO A 85 2.53 -3.49 5.95
C PRO A 85 1.44 -4.40 6.49
N GLU A 86 1.42 -5.65 6.04
CA GLU A 86 0.68 -6.73 6.67
C GLU A 86 1.00 -6.82 8.18
N GLY A 87 0.00 -7.15 8.99
CA GLY A 87 0.17 -7.28 10.44
C GLY A 87 0.28 -5.94 11.19
N ARG A 88 -0.09 -4.81 10.55
CA ARG A 88 -0.22 -3.47 11.16
C ARG A 88 1.09 -2.87 11.68
N GLN A 89 1.94 -3.65 12.34
CA GLN A 89 3.28 -3.33 12.86
C GLN A 89 3.36 -1.98 13.60
N VAL A 90 2.39 -1.71 14.49
CA VAL A 90 2.43 -0.54 15.36
C VAL A 90 3.53 -0.70 16.43
N PHE A 91 4.05 0.40 16.97
CA PHE A 91 4.98 0.36 18.09
C PHE A 91 4.20 0.09 19.39
N PRO A 92 4.31 -1.12 19.98
CA PRO A 92 3.42 -1.56 21.05
C PRO A 92 3.57 -0.74 22.33
N ASN A 93 4.79 -0.27 22.62
CA ASN A 93 5.15 0.45 23.84
C ASN A 93 5.08 1.98 23.70
N LEU A 94 4.69 2.49 22.53
CA LEU A 94 4.44 3.90 22.30
C LEU A 94 2.93 4.18 22.35
N THR A 95 2.56 5.35 22.85
CA THR A 95 1.17 5.83 22.76
C THR A 95 0.76 6.04 21.30
N VAL A 96 -0.54 6.16 21.04
CA VAL A 96 -1.07 6.52 19.71
C VAL A 96 -0.40 7.80 19.19
N ARG A 97 -0.31 8.84 20.04
CA ARG A 97 0.32 10.11 19.63
C ARG A 97 1.81 9.91 19.29
N GLU A 98 2.55 9.19 20.10
CA GLU A 98 3.98 8.92 19.86
C GLU A 98 4.19 8.06 18.61
N ASN A 99 3.33 7.04 18.37
CA ASN A 99 3.34 6.25 17.15
C ASN A 99 3.21 7.15 15.91
N LEU A 100 2.26 8.11 15.91
CA LEU A 100 2.04 9.02 14.79
C LEU A 100 3.24 9.96 14.58
N LEU A 101 3.87 10.43 15.64
CA LEU A 101 4.98 11.38 15.57
C LEU A 101 6.33 10.72 15.28
N ALA A 102 6.51 9.45 15.65
CA ALA A 102 7.80 8.75 15.55
C ALA A 102 8.37 8.72 14.12
N THR A 103 7.51 8.72 13.11
CA THR A 103 7.89 8.66 11.68
C THR A 103 7.50 9.93 10.91
N ALA A 104 7.00 10.95 11.60
CA ALA A 104 6.52 12.18 10.95
C ALA A 104 7.63 12.88 10.16
N SER A 105 7.31 13.29 8.94
CA SER A 105 8.23 13.99 8.05
C SER A 105 7.47 14.96 7.15
N ALA A 106 7.99 16.16 6.97
CA ALA A 106 7.46 17.15 6.03
C ALA A 106 8.23 17.18 4.69
N ARG A 107 9.14 16.23 4.45
CA ARG A 107 10.08 16.27 3.32
C ARG A 107 9.40 16.34 1.94
N HIS A 108 8.28 15.66 1.78
CA HIS A 108 7.48 15.65 0.54
C HIS A 108 6.10 16.25 0.78
N ALA A 109 6.00 17.16 1.75
CA ALA A 109 4.75 17.80 2.09
C ALA A 109 4.15 18.50 0.84
N ARG A 110 2.89 18.21 0.58
CA ARG A 110 2.06 18.89 -0.41
C ARG A 110 1.68 20.28 0.10
N ALA A 111 0.97 21.06 -0.71
CA ALA A 111 0.39 22.34 -0.27
C ALA A 111 -0.46 22.20 1.01
N SER A 112 -1.10 21.04 1.22
CA SER A 112 -1.82 20.66 2.44
C SER A 112 -1.18 19.39 3.02
N PRO A 113 -0.13 19.51 3.87
CA PRO A 113 0.56 18.35 4.43
C PRO A 113 -0.31 17.60 5.44
N TRP A 114 -0.06 16.31 5.59
CA TRP A 114 -0.60 15.53 6.69
C TRP A 114 0.03 15.97 8.00
N THR A 115 -0.81 16.41 8.91
CA THR A 115 -0.45 16.79 10.27
C THR A 115 -1.14 15.86 11.27
N LEU A 116 -0.73 15.91 12.52
CA LEU A 116 -1.37 15.16 13.59
C LEU A 116 -2.88 15.45 13.67
N GLU A 117 -3.26 16.73 13.54
CA GLU A 117 -4.65 17.18 13.51
C GLU A 117 -5.39 16.66 12.28
N GLY A 118 -4.72 16.59 11.12
CA GLY A 118 -5.27 16.02 9.89
C GLY A 118 -5.59 14.54 10.05
N VAL A 119 -4.66 13.77 10.65
CA VAL A 119 -4.87 12.34 10.96
C VAL A 119 -5.99 12.17 11.99
N TYR A 120 -6.08 13.00 13.02
CA TYR A 120 -7.16 12.94 14.00
C TYR A 120 -8.53 13.29 13.41
N ARG A 121 -8.60 14.24 12.48
CA ARG A 121 -9.85 14.51 11.73
C ARG A 121 -10.29 13.31 10.89
N MET A 122 -9.35 12.59 10.29
CA MET A 122 -9.63 11.37 9.52
C MET A 122 -10.04 10.21 10.41
N PHE A 123 -9.40 10.07 11.57
CA PHE A 123 -9.62 9.01 12.55
C PHE A 123 -9.87 9.60 13.94
N PRO A 124 -11.10 10.12 14.23
CA PRO A 124 -11.40 10.73 15.53
C PRO A 124 -11.14 9.81 16.72
N LEU A 125 -11.34 8.51 16.54
CA LEU A 125 -11.07 7.50 17.56
C LEU A 125 -9.59 7.48 18.00
N LEU A 126 -8.65 7.75 17.09
CA LEU A 126 -7.24 7.87 17.46
C LEU A 126 -6.96 9.09 18.35
N GLN A 127 -7.72 10.17 18.15
CA GLN A 127 -7.62 11.35 19.03
C GLN A 127 -8.12 11.05 20.45
N GLU A 128 -9.24 10.35 20.57
CA GLU A 128 -9.77 9.90 21.86
C GLU A 128 -8.79 8.98 22.58
N ARG A 129 -8.14 8.09 21.83
CA ARG A 129 -7.16 7.11 22.31
C ARG A 129 -5.72 7.62 22.36
N ARG A 130 -5.46 8.90 22.12
CA ARG A 130 -4.10 9.47 21.92
C ARG A 130 -3.06 9.14 22.98
N ARG A 131 -3.51 8.85 24.22
CA ARG A 131 -2.65 8.49 25.37
C ARG A 131 -2.56 6.98 25.61
N MET A 132 -3.34 6.17 24.90
CA MET A 132 -3.29 4.71 25.04
C MET A 132 -2.07 4.15 24.31
N LEU A 133 -1.49 3.08 24.85
CA LEU A 133 -0.39 2.35 24.22
C LEU A 133 -0.88 1.58 22.98
N GLY A 134 -0.01 1.41 21.98
CA GLY A 134 -0.33 0.71 20.74
C GLY A 134 -0.80 -0.74 20.94
N ASN A 135 -0.25 -1.45 21.95
CA ASN A 135 -0.66 -2.82 22.29
C ASN A 135 -2.05 -2.91 22.96
N SER A 136 -2.56 -1.82 23.51
CA SER A 136 -3.87 -1.76 24.17
C SER A 136 -5.01 -1.47 23.18
N LEU A 137 -4.70 -1.23 21.92
CA LEU A 137 -5.67 -0.96 20.87
C LEU A 137 -6.25 -2.24 20.31
N SER A 138 -7.54 -2.20 19.92
CA SER A 138 -8.15 -3.25 19.11
C SER A 138 -7.46 -3.35 17.75
N GLY A 139 -7.64 -4.49 17.06
CA GLY A 139 -7.03 -4.68 15.75
C GLY A 139 -7.43 -3.63 14.71
N GLY A 140 -8.65 -3.11 14.78
CA GLY A 140 -9.11 -2.04 13.90
C GLY A 140 -8.48 -0.70 14.21
N GLU A 141 -8.35 -0.35 15.50
CA GLU A 141 -7.66 0.86 15.95
C GLU A 141 -6.18 0.83 15.58
N GLN A 142 -5.52 -0.34 15.70
CA GLN A 142 -4.14 -0.53 15.25
C GLN A 142 -4.00 -0.33 13.74
N GLN A 143 -4.97 -0.77 12.93
CA GLN A 143 -4.95 -0.56 11.48
C GLN A 143 -5.08 0.92 11.13
N MET A 144 -6.02 1.63 11.77
CA MET A 144 -6.15 3.09 11.61
C MET A 144 -4.86 3.81 12.03
N LEU A 145 -4.23 3.37 13.12
CA LEU A 145 -2.96 3.92 13.59
C LEU A 145 -1.83 3.66 12.58
N ALA A 146 -1.75 2.47 11.99
CA ALA A 146 -0.74 2.14 10.98
C ALA A 146 -0.91 3.01 9.71
N ILE A 147 -2.15 3.21 9.25
CA ILE A 147 -2.46 4.13 8.13
C ILE A 147 -2.08 5.57 8.52
N GLY A 148 -2.53 6.04 9.66
CA GLY A 148 -2.20 7.39 10.15
C GLY A 148 -0.69 7.63 10.25
N ARG A 149 0.06 6.66 10.75
CA ARG A 149 1.53 6.71 10.83
C ARG A 149 2.18 6.81 9.45
N ALA A 150 1.69 6.05 8.47
CA ALA A 150 2.18 6.13 7.10
C ALA A 150 1.86 7.50 6.47
N LEU A 151 0.67 8.06 6.72
CA LEU A 151 0.30 9.41 6.25
C LEU A 151 1.19 10.50 6.86
N MET A 152 1.58 10.37 8.13
CA MET A 152 2.49 11.33 8.79
C MET A 152 3.88 11.43 8.14
N THR A 153 4.27 10.47 7.28
CA THR A 153 5.49 10.60 6.47
C THR A 153 5.31 11.53 5.27
N ASN A 154 4.10 12.02 5.01
CA ASN A 154 3.72 12.83 3.85
C ASN A 154 4.12 12.17 2.51
N PRO A 155 3.64 10.96 2.22
CA PRO A 155 4.05 10.21 1.04
C PRO A 155 3.43 10.79 -0.25
N ARG A 156 4.10 10.58 -1.39
CA ARG A 156 3.55 10.76 -2.74
C ARG A 156 2.82 9.50 -3.22
N LEU A 157 3.29 8.33 -2.77
CA LEU A 157 2.68 7.02 -3.01
C LEU A 157 2.48 6.31 -1.67
N LEU A 158 1.28 5.82 -1.40
CA LEU A 158 0.97 4.99 -0.24
C LEU A 158 0.66 3.56 -0.71
N ILE A 159 1.40 2.60 -0.17
CA ILE A 159 1.20 1.17 -0.41
C ILE A 159 0.52 0.57 0.83
N LEU A 160 -0.57 -0.17 0.63
CA LEU A 160 -1.28 -0.88 1.69
C LEU A 160 -1.31 -2.38 1.35
N ASP A 161 -0.63 -3.16 2.18
CA ASP A 161 -0.60 -4.62 2.05
C ASP A 161 -1.59 -5.24 3.03
N GLU A 162 -2.66 -5.87 2.50
CA GLU A 162 -3.78 -6.45 3.24
C GLU A 162 -4.49 -5.45 4.18
N ALA A 163 -4.90 -4.32 3.61
CA ALA A 163 -5.42 -3.15 4.34
C ALA A 163 -6.62 -3.44 5.25
N THR A 164 -7.46 -4.41 4.90
CA THR A 164 -8.71 -4.66 5.63
C THR A 164 -8.87 -6.12 6.12
N GLU A 165 -7.81 -6.94 6.02
CA GLU A 165 -7.87 -8.33 6.44
C GLU A 165 -8.07 -8.46 7.95
N GLY A 166 -8.95 -9.39 8.35
CA GLY A 166 -9.24 -9.66 9.77
C GLY A 166 -9.95 -8.53 10.52
N LEU A 167 -10.48 -7.51 9.81
CA LEU A 167 -11.22 -6.42 10.43
C LEU A 167 -12.71 -6.70 10.48
N ALA A 168 -13.36 -6.27 11.58
CA ALA A 168 -14.81 -6.26 11.69
C ALA A 168 -15.44 -5.41 10.56
N PRO A 169 -16.65 -5.74 10.07
CA PRO A 169 -17.28 -5.06 8.93
C PRO A 169 -17.35 -3.53 9.07
N ARG A 170 -17.66 -3.04 10.26
CA ARG A 170 -17.74 -1.59 10.55
C ARG A 170 -16.40 -0.89 10.38
N VAL A 171 -15.34 -1.48 10.94
CA VAL A 171 -13.97 -0.94 10.84
C VAL A 171 -13.46 -1.00 9.40
N ARG A 172 -13.75 -2.09 8.70
CA ARG A 172 -13.46 -2.24 7.27
C ARG A 172 -14.08 -1.10 6.46
N ALA A 173 -15.34 -0.78 6.71
CA ALA A 173 -16.03 0.33 6.05
C ALA A 173 -15.37 1.69 6.35
N GLU A 174 -14.83 1.89 7.56
CA GLU A 174 -14.10 3.11 7.91
C GLU A 174 -12.77 3.21 7.17
N VAL A 175 -12.02 2.11 7.05
CA VAL A 175 -10.77 2.07 6.25
C VAL A 175 -11.08 2.37 4.78
N TRP A 176 -12.13 1.80 4.19
CA TRP A 176 -12.50 2.09 2.81
C TRP A 176 -12.90 3.55 2.59
N ARG A 177 -13.64 4.16 3.53
CA ARG A 177 -13.94 5.61 3.48
C ARG A 177 -12.67 6.46 3.54
N CYS A 178 -11.70 6.05 4.37
CA CYS A 178 -10.40 6.70 4.41
C CYS A 178 -9.70 6.62 3.04
N LEU A 179 -9.60 5.43 2.43
CA LEU A 179 -8.95 5.26 1.13
C LEU A 179 -9.63 6.07 0.02
N GLU A 180 -10.97 6.17 0.05
CA GLU A 180 -11.72 7.04 -0.87
C GLU A 180 -11.34 8.52 -0.70
N GLN A 181 -11.23 9.01 0.54
CA GLN A 181 -10.81 10.37 0.82
C GLN A 181 -9.35 10.63 0.36
N LEU A 182 -8.46 9.67 0.59
CA LEU A 182 -7.06 9.75 0.15
C LEU A 182 -6.96 9.83 -1.38
N LYS A 183 -7.74 9.00 -2.09
CA LYS A 183 -7.85 9.08 -3.55
C LYS A 183 -8.31 10.46 -4.00
N ARG A 184 -9.39 11.00 -3.41
CA ARG A 184 -9.91 12.34 -3.74
C ARG A 184 -8.92 13.46 -3.45
N SER A 185 -8.00 13.27 -2.49
CA SER A 185 -6.92 14.23 -2.24
C SER A 185 -5.80 14.17 -3.28
N GLY A 186 -5.88 13.25 -4.26
CA GLY A 186 -4.87 13.04 -5.29
C GLY A 186 -3.63 12.29 -4.79
N LEU A 187 -3.71 11.55 -3.68
CA LEU A 187 -2.64 10.65 -3.24
C LEU A 187 -2.63 9.40 -4.14
N SER A 188 -1.44 9.03 -4.64
CA SER A 188 -1.29 7.79 -5.39
C SER A 188 -1.35 6.59 -4.44
N LEU A 189 -2.05 5.53 -4.83
CA LEU A 189 -2.31 4.38 -3.97
C LEU A 189 -1.98 3.07 -4.69
N ILE A 190 -1.31 2.16 -4.00
CA ILE A 190 -1.29 0.72 -4.33
C ILE A 190 -1.99 -0.01 -3.19
N VAL A 191 -3.05 -0.76 -3.50
CA VAL A 191 -3.80 -1.50 -2.49
C VAL A 191 -3.84 -2.98 -2.84
N ILE A 192 -3.45 -3.80 -1.88
CA ILE A 192 -3.61 -5.26 -1.90
C ILE A 192 -4.69 -5.59 -0.89
N ASP A 193 -5.80 -6.16 -1.34
CA ASP A 193 -6.88 -6.61 -0.47
C ASP A 193 -7.71 -7.71 -1.15
N LYS A 194 -8.40 -8.52 -0.34
CA LYS A 194 -9.30 -9.58 -0.81
C LYS A 194 -10.71 -9.07 -1.13
N ASN A 195 -11.05 -7.87 -0.68
CA ASN A 195 -12.37 -7.28 -0.86
C ASN A 195 -12.50 -6.63 -2.24
N ILE A 196 -12.79 -7.42 -3.25
CA ILE A 196 -12.82 -6.98 -4.66
C ILE A 196 -13.86 -5.89 -4.92
N GLY A 197 -15.02 -5.93 -4.28
CA GLY A 197 -16.10 -4.95 -4.49
C GLY A 197 -15.64 -3.49 -4.34
N PRO A 198 -15.08 -3.09 -3.21
CA PRO A 198 -14.51 -1.74 -3.05
C PRO A 198 -13.34 -1.46 -4.00
N LEU A 199 -12.44 -2.43 -4.23
CA LEU A 199 -11.32 -2.26 -5.18
C LEU A 199 -11.81 -1.92 -6.58
N MET A 200 -12.81 -2.67 -7.09
CA MET A 200 -13.45 -2.42 -8.39
C MET A 200 -14.18 -1.08 -8.48
N ARG A 201 -14.55 -0.49 -7.34
CA ARG A 201 -15.23 0.81 -7.28
C ARG A 201 -14.25 1.98 -7.30
N PHE A 202 -13.09 1.82 -6.66
CA PHE A 202 -12.18 2.95 -6.40
C PHE A 202 -10.94 2.95 -7.27
N ALA A 203 -10.44 1.78 -7.69
CA ALA A 203 -9.20 1.70 -8.47
C ALA A 203 -9.44 1.99 -9.97
N GLU A 204 -8.47 2.66 -10.57
CA GLU A 204 -8.43 2.91 -12.03
C GLU A 204 -7.88 1.71 -12.77
N ARG A 205 -6.84 1.06 -12.23
CA ARG A 205 -6.20 -0.10 -12.86
C ARG A 205 -5.96 -1.23 -11.85
N HIS A 206 -5.99 -2.43 -12.39
CA HIS A 206 -5.75 -3.66 -11.66
C HIS A 206 -4.64 -4.45 -12.32
N PHE A 207 -3.74 -5.01 -11.53
CA PHE A 207 -2.72 -5.96 -11.97
C PHE A 207 -2.94 -7.27 -11.22
N ILE A 208 -3.08 -8.38 -11.94
CA ILE A 208 -3.27 -9.70 -11.35
C ILE A 208 -1.96 -10.46 -11.42
N LEU A 209 -1.50 -10.91 -10.25
CA LEU A 209 -0.30 -11.73 -10.13
C LEU A 209 -0.69 -13.20 -9.95
N GLU A 210 -0.03 -14.06 -10.72
CA GLU A 210 -0.03 -15.51 -10.54
C GLU A 210 1.40 -16.04 -10.63
N LYS A 211 1.78 -16.86 -9.66
CA LYS A 211 3.11 -17.52 -9.60
C LYS A 211 4.27 -16.55 -9.87
N GLY A 212 4.18 -15.34 -9.29
CA GLY A 212 5.22 -14.31 -9.41
C GLY A 212 5.30 -13.62 -10.79
N ARG A 213 4.23 -13.64 -11.59
CA ARG A 213 4.11 -12.93 -12.86
C ARG A 213 2.84 -12.10 -12.90
N VAL A 214 2.86 -10.98 -13.60
CA VAL A 214 1.63 -10.28 -13.98
C VAL A 214 1.02 -11.02 -15.15
N VAL A 215 -0.16 -11.62 -14.94
CA VAL A 215 -0.87 -12.42 -15.95
C VAL A 215 -2.00 -11.63 -16.60
N TRP A 216 -2.48 -10.58 -15.96
CA TRP A 216 -3.51 -9.71 -16.50
C TRP A 216 -3.34 -8.29 -15.94
N SER A 217 -3.71 -7.29 -16.77
CA SER A 217 -3.79 -5.90 -16.35
C SER A 217 -4.87 -5.16 -17.15
N GLY A 218 -5.63 -4.30 -16.49
CA GLY A 218 -6.69 -3.53 -17.12
C GLY A 218 -7.45 -2.68 -16.11
N ASP A 219 -8.48 -1.98 -16.59
CA ASP A 219 -9.39 -1.20 -15.76
C ASP A 219 -10.52 -2.06 -15.17
N SER A 220 -11.31 -1.47 -14.27
CA SER A 220 -12.46 -2.14 -13.66
C SER A 220 -13.54 -2.55 -14.67
N GLN A 221 -13.64 -1.89 -15.83
CA GLN A 221 -14.63 -2.26 -16.86
C GLN A 221 -14.16 -3.48 -17.63
N ALA A 222 -12.89 -3.52 -18.02
CA ALA A 222 -12.28 -4.69 -18.66
C ALA A 222 -12.37 -5.92 -17.74
N LEU A 223 -12.02 -5.76 -16.45
CA LEU A 223 -12.08 -6.85 -15.48
C LEU A 223 -13.51 -7.41 -15.28
N ARG A 224 -14.54 -6.56 -15.36
CA ARG A 224 -15.95 -7.02 -15.32
C ARG A 224 -16.38 -7.72 -16.59
N ARG A 225 -15.93 -7.25 -17.76
CA ARG A 225 -16.26 -7.88 -19.06
C ARG A 225 -15.65 -9.27 -19.20
N GLU A 226 -14.45 -9.43 -18.65
CA GLU A 226 -13.72 -10.69 -18.65
C GLU A 226 -14.02 -11.49 -17.36
N GLY A 227 -15.30 -11.77 -17.08
CA GLY A 227 -15.77 -12.37 -15.82
C GLY A 227 -15.08 -13.69 -15.40
N GLY A 228 -14.51 -14.43 -16.35
CA GLY A 228 -13.68 -15.62 -16.07
C GLY A 228 -12.37 -15.33 -15.36
N VAL A 229 -11.79 -14.14 -15.54
CA VAL A 229 -10.49 -13.74 -14.96
C VAL A 229 -10.55 -13.71 -13.43
N LEU A 230 -11.61 -13.16 -12.85
CA LEU A 230 -11.77 -13.12 -11.37
C LEU A 230 -11.92 -14.52 -10.81
N GLN A 231 -12.70 -15.39 -11.45
CA GLN A 231 -12.88 -16.77 -11.00
C GLN A 231 -11.58 -17.57 -11.14
N GLU A 232 -10.87 -17.44 -12.25
CA GLU A 232 -9.62 -18.17 -12.54
C GLU A 232 -8.50 -17.79 -11.57
N TYR A 233 -8.20 -16.48 -11.44
CA TYR A 233 -7.00 -16.02 -10.73
C TYR A 233 -7.23 -15.60 -9.28
N ILE A 234 -8.48 -15.30 -8.90
CA ILE A 234 -8.79 -14.83 -7.54
C ILE A 234 -9.68 -15.85 -6.80
N GLY A 235 -10.52 -16.57 -7.53
CA GLY A 235 -11.36 -17.63 -6.98
C GLY A 235 -12.68 -17.13 -6.39
N ILE A 236 -13.25 -16.08 -6.98
CA ILE A 236 -14.54 -15.48 -6.60
C ILE A 236 -15.41 -15.25 -7.83
#